data_1c57d4fb7cbdc1c64d30b77a062a3dbb
#
_entry.id   1c57d4fb7cbdc1c64d30b77a062a3dbb
#
_cell.length_a   1.000
_cell.length_b   1.000
_cell.length_c   1.000
_cell.angle_alpha   90.00
_cell.angle_beta   90.00
_cell.angle_gamma   90.00
#
_symmetry.space_group_name_H-M   'P 1'
#
loop_
_entity.id
_entity.type
_entity.pdbx_description
1 polymer ?
#
loop_
_entity_poly.entity_id
_entity_poly.type
_entity_poly.pdbx_seq_one_letter_code
_entity_poly.pdbx_strand_id
1 'polypeptide(L)'
;MSYRLGIDIGGTFTDFVLLSENGDLVVAKTPSNPEDLKSVILAGLEQLAEEVSRPVADLVKDVDIIVHGTTIATNALIQGRLAKAGMICTKGFRDVLELREGLKEERYNYRVDPPAPLVPRHLRLAVDERIIASGAIHQPLDERDVRAAAETFRAEGVEAVAVAL
;
A
#
# COMPACT_ATOMS: atom_id res chain seq x y z
N MET A 1 -2.50 2.19 34.49
CA MET A 1 -2.55 0.90 33.74
C MET A 1 -2.09 1.19 32.35
N SER A 2 -1.13 0.41 31.86
CA SER A 2 -0.62 0.57 30.50
C SER A 2 -1.17 -0.54 29.61
N TYR A 3 -1.52 -0.19 28.38
CA TYR A 3 -2.07 -1.11 27.39
C TYR A 3 -1.26 -1.10 26.09
N ARG A 4 -1.29 -2.23 25.38
CA ARG A 4 -0.83 -2.35 23.99
C ARG A 4 -2.02 -2.72 23.14
N LEU A 5 -2.23 -1.99 22.03
CA LEU A 5 -3.35 -2.18 21.12
C LEU A 5 -2.85 -2.73 19.78
N GLY A 6 -3.35 -3.90 19.40
CA GLY A 6 -3.19 -4.46 18.06
C GLY A 6 -4.46 -4.22 17.24
N ILE A 7 -4.32 -3.81 15.97
CA ILE A 7 -5.43 -3.64 15.03
C ILE A 7 -5.01 -4.33 13.73
N ASP A 8 -5.80 -5.31 13.29
CA ASP A 8 -5.61 -5.96 11.99
C ASP A 8 -6.82 -5.71 11.08
N ILE A 9 -6.60 -4.90 10.04
CA ILE A 9 -7.67 -4.52 9.09
C ILE A 9 -7.64 -5.48 7.91
N GLY A 10 -8.52 -6.46 7.96
CA GLY A 10 -8.78 -7.38 6.85
C GLY A 10 -9.81 -6.84 5.85
N GLY A 11 -10.06 -7.60 4.78
CA GLY A 11 -11.03 -7.22 3.74
C GLY A 11 -12.49 -7.36 4.16
N THR A 12 -12.79 -8.21 5.17
CA THR A 12 -14.15 -8.49 5.64
C THR A 12 -14.37 -8.05 7.07
N PHE A 13 -13.39 -8.28 7.93
CA PHE A 13 -13.43 -7.92 9.35
C PHE A 13 -12.13 -7.23 9.74
N THR A 14 -12.26 -6.38 10.76
CA THR A 14 -11.13 -5.77 11.47
C THR A 14 -11.10 -6.36 12.88
N ASP A 15 -9.98 -6.94 13.23
CA ASP A 15 -9.74 -7.57 14.53
C ASP A 15 -8.94 -6.61 15.43
N PHE A 16 -9.31 -6.57 16.71
CA PHE A 16 -8.66 -5.74 17.72
C PHE A 16 -8.22 -6.60 18.89
N VAL A 17 -7.03 -6.30 19.40
CA VAL A 17 -6.46 -6.98 20.55
C VAL A 17 -5.93 -5.94 21.53
N LEU A 18 -6.42 -5.92 22.73
CA LEU A 18 -5.94 -5.07 23.83
C LEU A 18 -5.23 -5.95 24.87
N LEU A 19 -3.96 -5.67 25.10
CA LEU A 19 -3.14 -6.38 26.08
C LEU A 19 -2.79 -5.43 27.24
N SER A 20 -3.17 -5.78 28.46
CA SER A 20 -2.77 -5.06 29.66
C SER A 20 -1.33 -5.40 30.09
N GLU A 21 -0.71 -4.55 30.90
CA GLU A 21 0.60 -4.83 31.52
C GLU A 21 0.61 -6.08 32.42
N ASN A 22 -0.56 -6.47 32.94
CA ASN A 22 -0.74 -7.67 33.76
C ASN A 22 -0.86 -8.96 32.95
N GLY A 23 -0.94 -8.85 31.62
CA GLY A 23 -1.12 -9.98 30.71
C GLY A 23 -2.58 -10.31 30.38
N ASP A 24 -3.55 -9.53 30.85
CA ASP A 24 -4.95 -9.72 30.47
C ASP A 24 -5.15 -9.33 28.99
N LEU A 25 -5.86 -10.18 28.26
CA LEU A 25 -6.11 -10.01 26.84
C LEU A 25 -7.61 -9.83 26.59
N VAL A 26 -7.97 -8.74 25.90
CA VAL A 26 -9.33 -8.47 25.43
C VAL A 26 -9.32 -8.39 23.91
N VAL A 27 -10.33 -8.96 23.27
CA VAL A 27 -10.44 -8.96 21.81
C VAL A 27 -11.79 -8.37 21.39
N ALA A 28 -11.78 -7.65 20.29
CA ALA A 28 -12.99 -7.15 19.65
C ALA A 28 -12.90 -7.36 18.13
N LYS A 29 -14.04 -7.37 17.46
CA LYS A 29 -14.13 -7.61 16.03
C LYS A 29 -15.27 -6.81 15.42
N THR A 30 -14.96 -6.08 14.35
CA THR A 30 -15.95 -5.27 13.63
C THR A 30 -15.95 -5.63 12.13
N PRO A 31 -17.07 -5.51 11.42
CA PRO A 31 -17.05 -5.59 9.96
C PRO A 31 -16.17 -4.48 9.39
N SER A 32 -15.30 -4.81 8.43
CA SER A 32 -14.48 -3.80 7.74
C SER A 32 -15.34 -3.00 6.76
N ASN A 33 -15.08 -1.69 6.72
CA ASN A 33 -15.60 -0.80 5.69
C ASN A 33 -14.42 0.02 5.11
N PRO A 34 -13.88 -0.36 3.93
CA PRO A 34 -12.75 0.34 3.32
C PRO A 34 -13.02 1.81 3.00
N GLU A 35 -14.29 2.21 2.84
CA GLU A 35 -14.68 3.60 2.55
C GLU A 35 -14.76 4.46 3.82
N ASP A 36 -14.94 3.83 5.00
CA ASP A 36 -15.00 4.51 6.29
C ASP A 36 -14.28 3.73 7.40
N LEU A 37 -12.97 3.63 7.27
CA LEU A 37 -12.12 2.98 8.28
C LEU A 37 -12.17 3.67 9.64
N LYS A 38 -12.46 4.97 9.68
CA LYS A 38 -12.56 5.72 10.93
C LYS A 38 -13.67 5.18 11.81
N SER A 39 -14.87 5.00 11.26
CA SER A 39 -16.02 4.44 12.00
C SER A 39 -15.75 3.01 12.45
N VAL A 40 -15.07 2.19 11.61
CA VAL A 40 -14.68 0.82 11.97
C VAL A 40 -13.74 0.81 13.19
N ILE A 41 -12.73 1.68 13.20
CA ILE A 41 -11.77 1.76 14.30
C ILE A 41 -12.46 2.24 15.58
N LEU A 42 -13.31 3.26 15.49
CA LEU A 42 -14.04 3.77 16.65
C LEU A 42 -14.96 2.71 17.25
N ALA A 43 -15.70 1.97 16.44
CA ALA A 43 -16.57 0.88 16.90
C ALA A 43 -15.79 -0.23 17.62
N GLY A 44 -14.60 -0.59 17.12
CA GLY A 44 -13.72 -1.55 17.79
C GLY A 44 -13.18 -1.05 19.12
N LEU A 45 -12.80 0.22 19.20
CA LEU A 45 -12.37 0.85 20.44
C LEU A 45 -13.49 0.94 21.48
N GLU A 46 -14.74 1.21 21.04
CA GLU A 46 -15.92 1.20 21.89
C GLU A 46 -16.16 -0.17 22.50
N GLN A 47 -16.10 -1.24 21.67
CA GLN A 47 -16.23 -2.62 22.18
C GLN A 47 -15.14 -2.97 23.20
N LEU A 48 -13.87 -2.64 22.94
CA LEU A 48 -12.79 -2.86 23.89
C LEU A 48 -13.00 -2.08 25.20
N ALA A 49 -13.48 -0.84 25.10
CA ALA A 49 -13.72 0.03 26.25
C ALA A 49 -14.86 -0.49 27.14
N GLU A 50 -15.93 -1.03 26.53
CA GLU A 50 -17.04 -1.70 27.22
C GLU A 50 -16.53 -2.93 28.01
N GLU A 51 -15.73 -3.80 27.37
CA GLU A 51 -15.17 -5.00 27.98
C GLU A 51 -14.29 -4.70 29.21
N VAL A 52 -13.54 -3.59 29.16
CA VAL A 52 -12.73 -3.17 30.32
C VAL A 52 -13.47 -2.19 31.26
N SER A 53 -14.75 -1.93 31.01
CA SER A 53 -15.60 -1.02 31.78
C SER A 53 -14.99 0.38 31.95
N ARG A 54 -14.45 0.97 30.87
CA ARG A 54 -13.80 2.28 30.87
C ARG A 54 -14.30 3.14 29.72
N PRO A 55 -14.33 4.49 29.86
CA PRO A 55 -14.55 5.37 28.70
C PRO A 55 -13.45 5.21 27.64
N VAL A 56 -13.81 5.25 26.37
CA VAL A 56 -12.87 5.14 25.22
C VAL A 56 -11.73 6.16 25.35
N ALA A 57 -12.07 7.41 25.70
CA ALA A 57 -11.08 8.48 25.80
C ALA A 57 -10.00 8.22 26.88
N ASP A 58 -10.37 7.53 27.96
CA ASP A 58 -9.43 7.20 29.02
C ASP A 58 -8.65 5.92 28.71
N LEU A 59 -9.27 4.95 28.04
CA LEU A 59 -8.60 3.77 27.53
C LEU A 59 -7.47 4.17 26.55
N VAL A 60 -7.77 5.03 25.57
CA VAL A 60 -6.80 5.46 24.55
C VAL A 60 -5.62 6.22 25.14
N LYS A 61 -5.82 7.02 26.20
CA LYS A 61 -4.72 7.72 26.91
C LYS A 61 -3.72 6.76 27.56
N ASP A 62 -4.19 5.58 27.98
CA ASP A 62 -3.37 4.58 28.64
C ASP A 62 -2.75 3.56 27.65
N VAL A 63 -2.95 3.73 26.34
CA VAL A 63 -2.31 2.92 25.30
C VAL A 63 -0.92 3.47 25.00
N ASP A 64 0.12 2.71 25.33
CA ASP A 64 1.51 3.09 25.07
C ASP A 64 1.96 2.73 23.66
N ILE A 65 1.43 1.64 23.10
CA ILE A 65 1.86 1.12 21.80
C ILE A 65 0.61 0.73 20.98
N ILE A 66 0.56 1.21 19.75
CA ILE A 66 -0.40 0.75 18.75
C ILE A 66 0.36 0.01 17.64
N VAL A 67 -0.02 -1.23 17.40
CA VAL A 67 0.47 -2.03 16.27
C VAL A 67 -0.66 -2.18 15.27
N HIS A 68 -0.43 -1.67 14.06
CA HIS A 68 -1.43 -1.69 13.01
C HIS A 68 -0.97 -2.55 11.83
N GLY A 69 -1.76 -3.56 11.48
CA GLY A 69 -1.61 -4.37 10.29
C GLY A 69 -2.77 -4.14 9.32
N THR A 70 -2.52 -4.32 8.02
CA THR A 70 -3.60 -4.26 7.02
C THR A 70 -3.26 -5.09 5.79
N THR A 71 -4.28 -5.74 5.23
CA THR A 71 -4.21 -6.43 3.93
C THR A 71 -4.97 -5.70 2.83
N ILE A 72 -5.44 -4.47 3.09
CA ILE A 72 -6.26 -3.71 2.13
C ILE A 72 -5.55 -3.56 0.78
N ALA A 73 -4.28 -3.15 0.80
CA ALA A 73 -3.50 -2.96 -0.42
C ALA A 73 -3.30 -4.28 -1.20
N THR A 74 -3.00 -5.36 -0.48
CA THR A 74 -2.86 -6.70 -1.09
C THR A 74 -4.18 -7.17 -1.68
N ASN A 75 -5.30 -6.98 -0.97
CA ASN A 75 -6.62 -7.34 -1.44
C ASN A 75 -7.03 -6.52 -2.66
N ALA A 76 -6.75 -5.21 -2.68
CA ALA A 76 -6.99 -4.36 -3.84
C ALA A 76 -6.21 -4.82 -5.07
N LEU A 77 -4.95 -5.21 -4.88
CA LEU A 77 -4.10 -5.75 -5.94
C LEU A 77 -4.65 -7.07 -6.50
N ILE A 78 -5.01 -8.02 -5.63
CA ILE A 78 -5.56 -9.33 -6.03
C ILE A 78 -6.91 -9.16 -6.76
N GLN A 79 -7.74 -8.21 -6.31
CA GLN A 79 -9.07 -7.96 -6.89
C GLN A 79 -9.02 -7.07 -8.14
N GLY A 80 -7.85 -6.54 -8.52
CA GLY A 80 -7.71 -5.62 -9.64
C GLY A 80 -8.42 -4.26 -9.42
N ARG A 81 -8.74 -3.90 -8.17
CA ARG A 81 -9.34 -2.62 -7.80
C ARG A 81 -8.25 -1.58 -7.57
N LEU A 82 -7.63 -1.17 -8.65
CA LEU A 82 -6.48 -0.28 -8.62
C LEU A 82 -6.81 1.05 -9.29
N ALA A 83 -6.23 2.13 -8.78
CA ALA A 83 -6.21 3.40 -9.47
C ALA A 83 -5.49 3.29 -10.82
N LYS A 84 -5.86 4.10 -11.80
CA LYS A 84 -5.11 4.19 -13.05
C LYS A 84 -3.73 4.76 -12.76
N ALA A 85 -2.71 3.90 -12.77
CA ALA A 85 -1.36 4.26 -12.40
C ALA A 85 -0.49 4.58 -13.61
N GLY A 86 0.37 5.60 -13.45
CA GLY A 86 1.52 5.88 -14.29
C GLY A 86 2.82 5.52 -13.58
N MET A 87 3.92 5.41 -14.32
CA MET A 87 5.24 5.15 -13.76
C MET A 87 6.27 6.09 -14.38
N ILE A 88 7.07 6.73 -13.54
CA ILE A 88 8.30 7.41 -13.93
C ILE A 88 9.47 6.49 -13.60
N CYS A 89 10.37 6.28 -14.55
CA CYS A 89 11.53 5.42 -14.38
C CYS A 89 12.77 5.98 -15.04
N THR A 90 13.94 5.52 -14.62
CA THR A 90 15.21 5.82 -15.28
C THR A 90 15.17 5.44 -16.76
N LYS A 91 15.69 6.30 -17.64
CA LYS A 91 15.83 6.02 -19.07
C LYS A 91 16.62 4.73 -19.31
N GLY A 92 16.04 3.87 -20.15
CA GLY A 92 16.54 2.52 -20.42
C GLY A 92 15.89 1.41 -19.58
N PHE A 93 15.10 1.75 -18.53
CA PHE A 93 14.47 0.76 -17.63
C PHE A 93 12.94 0.68 -17.79
N ARG A 94 12.38 1.31 -18.81
CA ARG A 94 10.95 1.37 -19.09
C ARG A 94 10.26 -0.01 -19.13
N ASP A 95 10.95 -1.02 -19.64
CA ASP A 95 10.38 -2.33 -19.93
C ASP A 95 10.63 -3.38 -18.83
N VAL A 96 11.21 -2.97 -17.67
CA VAL A 96 11.48 -3.86 -16.54
C VAL A 96 10.23 -4.60 -16.06
N LEU A 97 9.06 -3.94 -16.04
CA LEU A 97 7.79 -4.57 -15.63
C LEU A 97 7.35 -5.70 -16.57
N GLU A 98 7.70 -5.63 -17.86
CA GLU A 98 7.39 -6.68 -18.83
C GLU A 98 8.46 -7.76 -18.87
N LEU A 99 9.72 -7.37 -18.75
CA LEU A 99 10.84 -8.29 -18.74
C LEU A 99 10.81 -9.18 -17.49
N ARG A 100 10.39 -8.61 -16.35
CA ARG A 100 10.34 -9.31 -15.07
C ARG A 100 11.68 -10.02 -14.80
N GLU A 101 11.67 -11.23 -14.24
CA GLU A 101 12.84 -12.08 -14.08
C GLU A 101 13.03 -13.05 -15.25
N GLY A 102 12.31 -12.84 -16.35
CA GLY A 102 12.32 -13.74 -17.50
C GLY A 102 11.66 -15.10 -17.25
N LEU A 103 11.05 -15.27 -16.07
CA LEU A 103 10.34 -16.49 -15.71
C LEU A 103 9.00 -16.57 -16.44
N LYS A 104 8.74 -17.71 -17.07
CA LYS A 104 7.46 -18.07 -17.67
C LYS A 104 6.91 -19.29 -16.94
N GLU A 105 5.61 -19.33 -16.68
CA GLU A 105 4.95 -20.50 -16.10
C GLU A 105 5.15 -21.73 -16.98
N GLU A 106 5.00 -21.56 -18.30
CA GLU A 106 5.26 -22.57 -19.31
C GLU A 106 6.38 -22.11 -20.25
N ARG A 107 7.63 -22.40 -19.89
CA ARG A 107 8.82 -21.87 -20.57
C ARG A 107 8.83 -22.05 -22.09
N TYR A 108 8.30 -23.16 -22.59
CA TYR A 108 8.31 -23.51 -24.01
C TYR A 108 6.98 -23.27 -24.73
N ASN A 109 5.96 -22.80 -24.02
CA ASN A 109 4.68 -22.47 -24.62
C ASN A 109 4.66 -20.99 -25.03
N TYR A 110 4.91 -20.74 -26.33
CA TYR A 110 4.93 -19.39 -26.90
C TYR A 110 3.53 -18.81 -27.13
N ARG A 111 2.45 -19.61 -26.89
CA ARG A 111 1.06 -19.18 -27.05
C ARG A 111 0.47 -18.60 -25.76
N VAL A 112 1.16 -18.77 -24.64
CA VAL A 112 0.73 -18.17 -23.38
C VAL A 112 1.31 -16.77 -23.29
N ASP A 113 0.42 -15.79 -23.26
CA ASP A 113 0.79 -14.40 -23.07
C ASP A 113 1.34 -14.16 -21.66
N PRO A 114 2.31 -13.28 -21.50
CA PRO A 114 2.77 -12.87 -20.17
C PRO A 114 1.62 -12.18 -19.42
N PRO A 115 1.61 -12.24 -18.08
CA PRO A 115 0.64 -11.49 -17.29
C PRO A 115 0.65 -10.01 -17.66
N ALA A 116 -0.54 -9.41 -17.77
CA ALA A 116 -0.66 -7.99 -18.06
C ALA A 116 0.05 -7.16 -16.97
N PRO A 117 0.95 -6.23 -17.33
CA PRO A 117 1.64 -5.40 -16.35
C PRO A 117 0.66 -4.42 -15.69
N LEU A 118 0.88 -4.13 -14.39
CA LEU A 118 0.05 -3.21 -13.60
C LEU A 118 -0.01 -1.80 -14.19
N VAL A 119 1.09 -1.35 -14.80
CA VAL A 119 1.16 -0.08 -15.53
C VAL A 119 1.39 -0.39 -17.00
N PRO A 120 0.47 -0.03 -17.91
CA PRO A 120 0.64 -0.28 -19.34
C PRO A 120 1.82 0.52 -19.89
N ARG A 121 2.44 0.02 -20.96
CA ARG A 121 3.69 0.56 -21.51
C ARG A 121 3.63 2.05 -21.86
N HIS A 122 2.49 2.54 -22.35
CA HIS A 122 2.33 3.95 -22.74
C HIS A 122 2.28 4.90 -21.51
N LEU A 123 2.00 4.38 -20.31
CA LEU A 123 2.02 5.12 -19.04
C LEU A 123 3.30 4.89 -18.21
N ARG A 124 4.31 4.26 -18.80
CA ARG A 124 5.67 4.16 -18.21
C ARG A 124 6.56 5.15 -18.94
N LEU A 125 6.85 6.27 -18.29
CA LEU A 125 7.59 7.37 -18.89
C LEU A 125 8.99 7.42 -18.31
N ALA A 126 9.99 7.45 -19.20
CA ALA A 126 11.38 7.47 -18.80
C ALA A 126 11.85 8.93 -18.64
N VAL A 127 12.62 9.18 -17.59
CA VAL A 127 13.30 10.47 -17.34
C VAL A 127 14.81 10.27 -17.43
N ASP A 128 15.49 11.30 -17.91
CA ASP A 128 16.94 11.26 -18.07
C ASP A 128 17.59 11.62 -16.73
N GLU A 129 18.06 10.59 -16.05
CA GLU A 129 18.77 10.66 -14.77
C GLU A 129 19.55 9.36 -14.53
N ARG A 130 20.52 9.39 -13.63
CA ARG A 130 21.19 8.18 -13.17
C ARG A 130 21.77 8.33 -11.77
N ILE A 131 21.29 7.51 -10.85
CA ILE A 131 21.91 7.26 -9.54
C ILE A 131 22.61 5.91 -9.60
N ILE A 132 23.86 5.84 -9.15
CA ILE A 132 24.62 4.60 -9.10
C ILE A 132 24.53 3.92 -7.72
N ALA A 133 24.98 2.67 -7.62
CA ALA A 133 24.84 1.85 -6.41
C ALA A 133 25.45 2.47 -5.13
N SER A 134 26.43 3.38 -5.26
CA SER A 134 27.01 4.11 -4.13
C SER A 134 26.11 5.27 -3.62
N GLY A 135 24.97 5.54 -4.29
CA GLY A 135 24.14 6.72 -4.05
C GLY A 135 24.63 7.99 -4.72
N ALA A 136 25.75 7.96 -5.45
CA ALA A 136 26.24 9.14 -6.17
C ALA A 136 25.42 9.39 -7.43
N ILE A 137 25.14 10.68 -7.68
CA ILE A 137 24.45 11.13 -8.88
C ILE A 137 25.45 11.09 -10.05
N HIS A 138 25.28 10.16 -10.95
CA HIS A 138 26.07 10.08 -12.19
C HIS A 138 25.55 11.04 -13.25
N GLN A 139 24.20 11.14 -13.34
CA GLN A 139 23.52 12.09 -14.21
C GLN A 139 22.40 12.77 -13.44
N PRO A 140 22.40 14.12 -13.35
CA PRO A 140 21.32 14.86 -12.72
C PRO A 140 19.98 14.66 -13.44
N LEU A 141 18.89 14.69 -12.67
CA LEU A 141 17.53 14.59 -13.21
C LEU A 141 17.22 15.75 -14.16
N ASP A 142 16.74 15.43 -15.37
CA ASP A 142 16.14 16.43 -16.24
C ASP A 142 14.70 16.71 -15.85
N GLU A 143 14.45 17.83 -15.17
CA GLU A 143 13.10 18.21 -14.74
C GLU A 143 12.13 18.44 -15.91
N ARG A 144 12.62 18.69 -17.13
CA ARG A 144 11.75 18.84 -18.32
C ARG A 144 11.05 17.53 -18.64
N ASP A 145 11.75 16.41 -18.52
CA ASP A 145 11.17 15.08 -18.72
C ASP A 145 10.07 14.79 -17.68
N VAL A 146 10.29 15.19 -16.42
CA VAL A 146 9.29 15.03 -15.36
C VAL A 146 8.05 15.86 -15.65
N ARG A 147 8.20 17.10 -16.11
CA ARG A 147 7.07 17.97 -16.48
C ARG A 147 6.29 17.40 -17.65
N ALA A 148 6.97 16.95 -18.69
CA ALA A 148 6.34 16.30 -19.85
C ALA A 148 5.59 15.02 -19.46
N ALA A 149 6.17 14.21 -18.56
CA ALA A 149 5.50 13.04 -18.00
C ALA A 149 4.23 13.43 -17.24
N ALA A 150 4.28 14.47 -16.41
CA ALA A 150 3.13 14.94 -15.65
C ALA A 150 1.98 15.45 -16.56
N GLU A 151 2.31 16.12 -17.66
CA GLU A 151 1.32 16.54 -18.67
C GLU A 151 0.65 15.34 -19.34
N THR A 152 1.44 14.33 -19.73
CA THR A 152 0.94 13.09 -20.30
C THR A 152 0.01 12.37 -19.31
N PHE A 153 0.41 12.24 -18.06
CA PHE A 153 -0.41 11.59 -17.03
C PHE A 153 -1.74 12.31 -16.78
N ARG A 154 -1.74 13.65 -16.79
CA ARG A 154 -2.98 14.43 -16.67
C ARG A 154 -3.91 14.20 -17.87
N ALA A 155 -3.37 14.23 -19.08
CA ALA A 155 -4.15 14.00 -20.32
C ALA A 155 -4.76 12.60 -20.33
N GLU A 156 -4.05 11.61 -19.80
CA GLU A 156 -4.47 10.22 -19.73
C GLU A 156 -5.37 9.90 -18.52
N GLY A 157 -5.63 10.86 -17.63
CA GLY A 157 -6.44 10.66 -16.43
C GLY A 157 -5.79 9.69 -15.44
N VAL A 158 -4.45 9.74 -15.30
CA VAL A 158 -3.71 8.97 -14.30
C VAL A 158 -4.00 9.52 -12.91
N GLU A 159 -4.33 8.64 -11.97
CA GLU A 159 -4.72 8.98 -10.60
C GLU A 159 -3.56 8.82 -9.60
N ALA A 160 -2.60 7.95 -9.91
CA ALA A 160 -1.44 7.68 -9.06
C ALA A 160 -0.17 7.52 -9.90
N VAL A 161 0.97 7.96 -9.39
CA VAL A 161 2.26 7.82 -10.07
C VAL A 161 3.26 7.09 -9.18
N ALA A 162 3.81 5.99 -9.69
CA ALA A 162 4.96 5.32 -9.10
C ALA A 162 6.25 5.93 -9.65
N VAL A 163 7.21 6.20 -8.78
CA VAL A 163 8.55 6.68 -9.15
C VAL A 163 9.57 5.61 -8.80
N ALA A 164 10.32 5.16 -9.81
CA ALA A 164 11.35 4.10 -9.71
C ALA A 164 12.63 4.56 -10.43
N LEU A 165 13.51 5.23 -9.70
CA LEU A 165 14.78 5.82 -10.15
C LEU A 165 15.96 5.06 -9.55
#